data_57afcf558755de7f62c15eb798435fca
#
_entry.id   57afcf558755de7f62c15eb798435fca
#
_cell.length_a   1.000
_cell.length_b   1.000
_cell.length_c   1.000
_cell.angle_alpha   90.00
_cell.angle_beta   90.00
_cell.angle_gamma   90.00
#
_symmetry.space_group_name_H-M   'P 1'
#
loop_
_entity.id
_entity.type
_entity.pdbx_description
1 polymer ?
#
loop_
_entity_poly.entity_id
_entity_poly.type
_entity_poly.pdbx_seq_one_letter_code
_entity_poly.pdbx_strand_id
1 'polypeptide(L)'
;MRKQLIILIAVLALIGCANRGIGPQGGPQDTVPPIPLRSIPENGALEFKDRKIEVRFNEYLQLDNISQNLIMSPPQQRTPEVKARGKNLVVQLSDSLQENTTYTLDFGNAVCDFTEKNPLPNYLFAFSTGPVIDTLEIRGRVYDAETLNPVQGITVGIQSNLDDSAFTTLPFDRIARSDTVGAFRISNMKEGAYRLYAVEDISRDYRLTIGEPLAFADSLVTPEVHPHLVTDSLGNDSIIGYDYGPADLQLWLFTETLPRLYLARTQRDKEHMIQVFFSSSPDSLPTFRPMRPSENDSTRTDEGWIDPTPYIYTSYSPHGDTVTMWLTDSIAISQDTLYLEARFRRTDSLFRLEWATDTLRAFWRAPRLSAKALKLQQKRNQNRRLEINSNARSSFEMYDTLRITCSTPLTEIIPDSIHLFEQIDTISKPVPFTIAPYDTMTQRITLLASLKAGKKYELRIDSAAFHDVYHVPNNRLTYSLQLKTPEDYSTLRVRLNPYLPKARIQVLNSSDKVVRELPAAPDGAFFRYLKPDTYYLRLYIDENEDGLWTTGSWEEHRQPEPVYYYPEKLQTKSNWDFEEEWDYMAVPQTEAKPKELIKAAPKKR
;
A
#
# COMPACT_ATOMS: atom_id res chain seq x y z
N MET A 1 1.55 -27.93 -77.63
CA MET A 1 1.09 -29.01 -76.77
C MET A 1 2.01 -29.34 -75.56
N ARG A 2 3.32 -29.55 -75.74
CA ARG A 2 4.24 -29.86 -74.62
C ARG A 2 4.33 -28.76 -73.52
N LYS A 3 4.30 -27.48 -73.85
CA LYS A 3 4.36 -26.38 -72.90
C LYS A 3 3.06 -26.19 -72.07
N GLN A 4 1.92 -26.52 -72.67
CA GLN A 4 0.63 -26.44 -71.97
C GLN A 4 0.42 -27.63 -71.01
N LEU A 5 1.01 -28.78 -71.32
CA LEU A 5 0.97 -29.96 -70.44
C LEU A 5 1.85 -29.73 -69.17
N ILE A 6 2.99 -29.04 -69.32
CA ILE A 6 3.88 -28.72 -68.20
C ILE A 6 3.22 -27.71 -67.25
N ILE A 7 2.50 -26.74 -67.77
CA ILE A 7 1.76 -25.77 -66.97
C ILE A 7 0.60 -26.43 -66.23
N LEU A 8 -0.09 -27.38 -66.87
CA LEU A 8 -1.17 -28.11 -66.23
C LEU A 8 -0.68 -29.01 -65.09
N ILE A 9 0.48 -29.67 -65.27
CA ILE A 9 1.11 -30.49 -64.21
C ILE A 9 1.63 -29.59 -63.07
N ALA A 10 2.17 -28.40 -63.34
CA ALA A 10 2.60 -27.47 -62.31
C ALA A 10 1.43 -26.88 -61.51
N VAL A 11 0.28 -26.65 -62.13
CA VAL A 11 -0.94 -26.19 -61.44
C VAL A 11 -1.57 -27.31 -60.59
N LEU A 12 -1.54 -28.55 -61.03
CA LEU A 12 -2.02 -29.69 -60.23
C LEU A 12 -1.11 -29.99 -59.03
N ALA A 13 0.17 -29.68 -59.10
CA ALA A 13 1.08 -29.82 -57.94
C ALA A 13 0.89 -28.78 -56.84
N LEU A 14 0.16 -27.68 -57.09
CA LEU A 14 -0.12 -26.62 -56.13
C LEU A 14 -1.43 -26.83 -55.33
N ILE A 15 -2.23 -27.86 -55.64
CA ILE A 15 -3.50 -28.16 -54.96
C ILE A 15 -3.33 -29.26 -53.88
N GLY A 16 -2.10 -29.64 -53.56
CA GLY A 16 -1.81 -30.51 -52.44
C GLY A 16 -1.92 -29.70 -51.10
N CYS A 17 -3.12 -29.40 -50.66
CA CYS A 17 -3.35 -29.07 -49.26
C CYS A 17 -2.96 -30.28 -48.42
N ALA A 18 -1.76 -30.26 -47.86
CA ALA A 18 -1.42 -31.18 -46.79
C ALA A 18 -2.40 -30.90 -45.63
N ASN A 19 -3.42 -31.73 -45.49
CA ASN A 19 -4.15 -31.81 -44.23
C ASN A 19 -3.10 -32.14 -43.16
N ARG A 20 -2.73 -31.13 -42.34
CA ARG A 20 -2.07 -31.39 -41.07
C ARG A 20 -3.08 -32.21 -40.27
N GLY A 21 -2.94 -33.51 -40.28
CA GLY A 21 -3.63 -34.35 -39.31
C GLY A 21 -3.44 -33.75 -37.93
N ILE A 22 -4.50 -33.67 -37.17
CA ILE A 22 -4.44 -33.34 -35.75
C ILE A 22 -3.37 -34.29 -35.20
N GLY A 23 -2.26 -33.72 -34.71
CA GLY A 23 -1.20 -34.50 -34.06
C GLY A 23 -1.82 -35.37 -32.96
N PRO A 24 -1.16 -36.45 -32.55
CA PRO A 24 -1.70 -37.31 -31.51
C PRO A 24 -2.16 -36.43 -30.34
N GLN A 25 -3.47 -36.42 -30.10
CA GLN A 25 -4.02 -35.83 -28.89
C GLN A 25 -3.50 -36.73 -27.77
N GLY A 26 -2.67 -36.19 -26.89
CA GLY A 26 -2.21 -36.88 -25.70
C GLY A 26 -3.40 -37.46 -24.93
N GLY A 27 -3.16 -38.50 -24.15
CA GLY A 27 -4.14 -39.01 -23.20
C GLY A 27 -4.69 -37.92 -22.26
N PRO A 28 -5.67 -38.22 -21.42
CA PRO A 28 -6.14 -37.28 -20.41
C PRO A 28 -4.96 -36.81 -19.60
N GLN A 29 -4.90 -35.49 -19.37
CA GLN A 29 -3.86 -34.85 -18.55
C GLN A 29 -3.88 -35.46 -17.15
N ASP A 30 -2.71 -35.86 -16.64
CA ASP A 30 -2.58 -36.30 -15.26
C ASP A 30 -2.78 -35.13 -14.32
N THR A 31 -3.62 -35.29 -13.30
CA THR A 31 -3.91 -34.31 -12.27
C THR A 31 -3.52 -34.81 -10.87
N VAL A 32 -2.90 -35.99 -10.79
CA VAL A 32 -2.53 -36.60 -9.51
C VAL A 32 -1.15 -36.08 -9.08
N PRO A 33 -1.00 -35.55 -7.85
CA PRO A 33 0.29 -35.12 -7.36
C PRO A 33 1.22 -36.32 -7.07
N PRO A 34 2.54 -36.12 -7.01
CA PRO A 34 3.49 -37.17 -6.69
C PRO A 34 3.25 -37.75 -5.29
N ILE A 35 3.33 -39.09 -5.15
CA ILE A 35 3.07 -39.79 -3.90
C ILE A 35 4.38 -40.29 -3.31
N PRO A 36 4.70 -39.95 -2.03
CA PRO A 36 5.86 -40.47 -1.34
C PRO A 36 5.69 -41.96 -1.04
N LEU A 37 6.68 -42.78 -1.42
CA LEU A 37 6.63 -44.23 -1.24
C LEU A 37 7.41 -44.72 -0.03
N ARG A 38 8.58 -44.14 0.20
CA ARG A 38 9.44 -44.43 1.35
C ARG A 38 10.44 -43.30 1.59
N SER A 39 10.93 -43.19 2.80
CA SER A 39 11.98 -42.22 3.14
C SER A 39 13.10 -42.86 3.98
N ILE A 40 14.27 -42.25 3.96
CA ILE A 40 15.41 -42.58 4.80
C ILE A 40 15.94 -41.28 5.40
N PRO A 41 15.79 -41.05 6.73
CA PRO A 41 15.05 -41.90 7.68
C PRO A 41 13.55 -41.93 7.35
N GLU A 42 12.81 -42.79 8.05
CA GLU A 42 11.33 -42.78 7.95
C GLU A 42 10.76 -41.46 8.47
N ASN A 43 9.62 -41.04 7.93
CA ASN A 43 8.90 -39.89 8.47
C ASN A 43 8.44 -40.21 9.90
N GLY A 44 8.76 -39.33 10.85
CA GLY A 44 8.54 -39.59 12.28
C GLY A 44 9.72 -40.32 12.96
N ALA A 45 10.88 -40.40 12.34
CA ALA A 45 12.06 -41.04 12.93
C ALA A 45 12.49 -40.36 14.23
N LEU A 46 12.91 -41.18 15.21
CA LEU A 46 13.44 -40.77 16.51
C LEU A 46 14.97 -40.89 16.52
N GLU A 47 15.61 -40.18 17.46
CA GLU A 47 17.05 -40.19 17.68
C GLU A 47 17.87 -39.94 16.41
N PHE A 48 17.35 -39.11 15.52
CA PHE A 48 18.00 -38.76 14.24
C PHE A 48 19.28 -37.98 14.47
N LYS A 49 20.41 -38.48 13.93
CA LYS A 49 21.73 -37.87 14.06
C LYS A 49 22.37 -37.50 12.72
N ASP A 50 21.81 -38.01 11.62
CA ASP A 50 22.32 -37.75 10.29
C ASP A 50 21.95 -36.33 9.83
N ARG A 51 22.55 -35.93 8.68
CA ARG A 51 22.23 -34.63 8.05
C ARG A 51 21.56 -34.78 6.69
N LYS A 52 21.27 -36.01 6.27
CA LYS A 52 20.67 -36.29 4.96
C LYS A 52 19.33 -36.98 5.14
N ILE A 53 18.35 -36.46 4.44
CA ILE A 53 17.03 -37.05 4.32
C ILE A 53 16.78 -37.34 2.83
N GLU A 54 16.28 -38.54 2.52
CA GLU A 54 15.97 -38.93 1.15
C GLU A 54 14.57 -39.52 1.11
N VAL A 55 13.70 -38.94 0.27
CA VAL A 55 12.30 -39.40 0.08
C VAL A 55 12.12 -39.81 -1.36
N ARG A 56 11.67 -41.06 -1.58
CA ARG A 56 11.40 -41.63 -2.90
C ARG A 56 9.90 -41.54 -3.22
N PHE A 57 9.60 -41.05 -4.41
CA PHE A 57 8.26 -40.90 -4.93
C PHE A 57 7.95 -41.90 -6.06
N ASN A 58 6.66 -42.01 -6.41
CA ASN A 58 6.16 -42.85 -7.51
C ASN A 58 6.63 -42.41 -8.90
N GLU A 59 6.91 -41.09 -9.07
CA GLU A 59 7.23 -40.44 -10.32
C GLU A 59 8.40 -39.44 -10.24
N TYR A 60 8.82 -38.87 -11.39
CA TYR A 60 9.88 -37.89 -11.48
C TYR A 60 9.44 -36.54 -10.88
N LEU A 61 10.33 -35.92 -10.16
CA LEU A 61 10.04 -34.69 -9.42
C LEU A 61 10.65 -33.46 -10.07
N GLN A 62 9.96 -32.34 -9.91
CA GLN A 62 10.47 -30.99 -10.09
C GLN A 62 10.23 -30.20 -8.80
N LEU A 63 11.14 -29.28 -8.47
CA LEU A 63 10.96 -28.36 -7.34
C LEU A 63 10.56 -26.98 -7.87
N ASP A 64 9.46 -26.45 -7.37
CA ASP A 64 9.00 -25.10 -7.67
C ASP A 64 9.26 -24.16 -6.49
N ASN A 65 10.07 -23.11 -6.73
CA ASN A 65 10.38 -22.06 -5.76
C ASN A 65 10.74 -22.59 -4.35
N ILE A 66 11.53 -23.66 -4.29
CA ILE A 66 11.86 -24.34 -3.03
C ILE A 66 12.46 -23.39 -1.97
N SER A 67 13.26 -22.42 -2.38
CA SER A 67 13.85 -21.43 -1.46
C SER A 67 12.82 -20.50 -0.80
N GLN A 68 11.64 -20.38 -1.38
CA GLN A 68 10.54 -19.57 -0.84
C GLN A 68 9.54 -20.41 -0.07
N ASN A 69 9.32 -21.67 -0.50
CA ASN A 69 8.27 -22.54 0.03
C ASN A 69 8.74 -23.43 1.17
N LEU A 70 10.03 -23.79 1.21
CA LEU A 70 10.55 -24.62 2.30
C LEU A 70 10.64 -23.85 3.61
N ILE A 71 10.00 -24.40 4.63
CA ILE A 71 10.12 -23.94 6.01
C ILE A 71 10.65 -25.08 6.86
N MET A 72 11.73 -24.82 7.59
CA MET A 72 12.24 -25.72 8.60
C MET A 72 11.95 -25.15 9.98
N SER A 73 11.30 -25.91 10.82
CA SER A 73 10.91 -25.53 12.18
C SER A 73 11.44 -26.56 13.20
N PRO A 74 12.22 -26.17 14.21
CA PRO A 74 12.80 -24.84 14.48
C PRO A 74 13.62 -24.26 13.33
N PRO A 75 13.66 -22.93 13.17
CA PRO A 75 14.38 -22.29 12.09
C PRO A 75 15.90 -22.54 12.19
N GLN A 76 16.54 -22.62 11.05
CA GLN A 76 17.99 -22.80 10.93
C GLN A 76 18.62 -21.52 10.39
N GLN A 77 19.86 -21.22 10.77
CA GLN A 77 20.61 -20.08 10.23
C GLN A 77 20.87 -20.23 8.73
N ARG A 78 21.10 -21.47 8.29
CA ARG A 78 21.32 -21.82 6.89
C ARG A 78 20.20 -22.71 6.40
N THR A 79 19.49 -22.26 5.39
CA THR A 79 18.45 -23.06 4.75
C THR A 79 19.00 -24.41 4.27
N PRO A 80 18.30 -25.53 4.52
CA PRO A 80 18.69 -26.83 4.00
C PRO A 80 18.79 -26.83 2.48
N GLU A 81 19.75 -27.55 1.93
CA GLU A 81 19.86 -27.74 0.49
C GLU A 81 18.91 -28.86 0.05
N VAL A 82 17.98 -28.56 -0.85
CA VAL A 82 16.98 -29.51 -1.36
C VAL A 82 17.15 -29.70 -2.86
N LYS A 83 17.22 -30.95 -3.30
CA LYS A 83 17.39 -31.33 -4.70
C LYS A 83 16.42 -32.45 -5.11
N ALA A 84 15.80 -32.31 -6.27
CA ALA A 84 15.14 -33.41 -6.94
C ALA A 84 16.17 -34.19 -7.79
N ARG A 85 16.29 -35.47 -7.56
CA ARG A 85 17.15 -36.39 -8.33
C ARG A 85 16.30 -37.55 -8.88
N GLY A 86 15.75 -37.34 -10.07
CA GLY A 86 14.84 -38.32 -10.65
C GLY A 86 13.55 -38.42 -9.82
N LYS A 87 13.31 -39.58 -9.22
CA LYS A 87 12.18 -39.84 -8.33
C LYS A 87 12.49 -39.59 -6.84
N ASN A 88 13.66 -39.08 -6.51
CA ASN A 88 14.10 -38.89 -5.13
C ASN A 88 14.19 -37.39 -4.81
N LEU A 89 13.58 -36.99 -3.70
CA LEU A 89 13.80 -35.71 -3.03
C LEU A 89 14.93 -35.90 -2.01
N VAL A 90 15.99 -35.14 -2.14
CA VAL A 90 17.15 -35.20 -1.24
C VAL A 90 17.27 -33.88 -0.51
N VAL A 91 17.25 -33.94 0.83
CA VAL A 91 17.46 -32.79 1.72
C VAL A 91 18.78 -32.96 2.44
N GLN A 92 19.63 -31.94 2.38
CA GLN A 92 20.88 -31.86 3.11
C GLN A 92 20.77 -30.75 4.13
N LEU A 93 20.76 -31.11 5.42
CA LEU A 93 20.74 -30.16 6.53
C LEU A 93 22.12 -29.51 6.67
N SER A 94 22.15 -28.18 6.80
CA SER A 94 23.38 -27.38 6.81
C SER A 94 23.93 -27.17 8.22
N ASP A 95 23.02 -26.92 9.18
CA ASP A 95 23.40 -26.61 10.56
C ASP A 95 23.40 -27.86 11.47
N SER A 96 24.00 -27.75 12.63
CA SER A 96 23.91 -28.76 13.70
C SER A 96 22.49 -28.72 14.28
N LEU A 97 21.96 -29.91 14.54
CA LEU A 97 20.65 -30.06 15.16
C LEU A 97 20.74 -29.91 16.68
N GLN A 98 19.74 -29.32 17.28
CA GLN A 98 19.59 -29.25 18.74
C GLN A 98 19.19 -30.63 19.27
N GLU A 99 19.63 -30.96 20.46
CA GLU A 99 19.27 -32.21 21.13
C GLU A 99 17.81 -32.20 21.62
N ASN A 100 17.19 -33.38 21.69
CA ASN A 100 15.83 -33.56 22.20
C ASN A 100 14.79 -32.61 21.55
N THR A 101 14.91 -32.41 20.21
CA THR A 101 14.12 -31.45 19.48
C THR A 101 13.44 -32.12 18.27
N THR A 102 12.12 -31.89 18.14
CA THR A 102 11.37 -32.31 16.97
C THR A 102 11.52 -31.26 15.86
N TYR A 103 12.01 -31.68 14.70
CA TYR A 103 12.13 -30.86 13.49
C TYR A 103 11.03 -31.18 12.49
N THR A 104 10.53 -30.16 11.84
CA THR A 104 9.54 -30.26 10.76
C THR A 104 10.07 -29.55 9.53
N LEU A 105 10.02 -30.21 8.40
CA LEU A 105 10.25 -29.65 7.07
C LEU A 105 8.90 -29.54 6.38
N ASP A 106 8.43 -28.32 6.17
CA ASP A 106 7.22 -28.03 5.40
C ASP A 106 7.65 -27.59 4.01
N PHE A 107 7.28 -28.37 3.00
CA PHE A 107 7.59 -28.08 1.61
C PHE A 107 6.49 -27.25 0.92
N GLY A 108 5.38 -26.99 1.60
CA GLY A 108 4.23 -26.29 1.01
C GLY A 108 3.79 -26.96 -0.29
N ASN A 109 3.85 -26.20 -1.39
CA ASN A 109 3.53 -26.66 -2.74
C ASN A 109 4.79 -26.83 -3.63
N ALA A 110 5.98 -26.88 -3.05
CA ALA A 110 7.24 -26.89 -3.81
C ALA A 110 7.53 -28.23 -4.51
N VAL A 111 7.01 -29.33 -4.01
CA VAL A 111 7.26 -30.67 -4.59
C VAL A 111 6.18 -30.94 -5.64
N CYS A 112 6.56 -30.98 -6.91
CA CYS A 112 5.66 -31.21 -8.04
C CYS A 112 6.12 -32.40 -8.85
N ASP A 113 5.22 -33.01 -9.63
CA ASP A 113 5.63 -33.91 -10.72
C ASP A 113 6.40 -33.12 -11.80
N PHE A 114 7.18 -33.84 -12.59
CA PHE A 114 8.02 -33.24 -13.62
C PHE A 114 7.25 -32.87 -14.89
N THR A 115 6.19 -33.58 -15.20
CA THR A 115 5.50 -33.52 -16.50
C THR A 115 4.44 -32.44 -16.52
N GLU A 116 3.46 -32.53 -15.64
CA GLU A 116 2.29 -31.64 -15.55
C GLU A 116 2.46 -30.53 -14.51
N LYS A 117 3.42 -30.67 -13.61
CA LYS A 117 3.71 -29.77 -12.47
C LYS A 117 2.58 -29.75 -11.43
N ASN A 118 1.90 -30.88 -11.24
CA ASN A 118 0.93 -31.01 -10.17
C ASN A 118 1.63 -30.94 -8.81
N PRO A 119 1.35 -29.95 -7.95
CA PRO A 119 2.00 -29.83 -6.65
C PRO A 119 1.45 -30.86 -5.66
N LEU A 120 2.32 -31.42 -4.84
CA LEU A 120 1.93 -32.16 -3.63
C LEU A 120 1.65 -31.13 -2.52
N PRO A 121 0.38 -30.85 -2.16
CA PRO A 121 0.06 -29.79 -1.23
C PRO A 121 0.44 -30.19 0.20
N ASN A 122 0.97 -29.21 0.96
CA ASN A 122 1.22 -29.31 2.40
C ASN A 122 2.05 -30.55 2.81
N TYR A 123 3.07 -30.89 1.99
CA TYR A 123 3.91 -32.03 2.31
C TYR A 123 4.82 -31.71 3.50
N LEU A 124 4.59 -32.43 4.60
CA LEU A 124 5.33 -32.31 5.85
C LEU A 124 6.19 -33.54 6.08
N PHE A 125 7.45 -33.29 6.50
CA PHE A 125 8.36 -34.34 6.95
C PHE A 125 8.86 -33.97 8.34
N ALA A 126 8.64 -34.84 9.33
CA ALA A 126 9.05 -34.60 10.72
C ALA A 126 10.04 -35.69 11.18
N PHE A 127 10.95 -35.30 12.08
CA PHE A 127 11.85 -36.22 12.77
C PHE A 127 12.25 -35.60 14.12
N SER A 128 12.70 -36.43 15.05
CA SER A 128 13.20 -35.98 16.36
C SER A 128 14.64 -36.39 16.58
N THR A 129 15.43 -35.51 17.16
CA THR A 129 16.78 -35.84 17.65
C THR A 129 16.77 -36.53 19.03
N GLY A 130 15.60 -36.54 19.67
CA GLY A 130 15.33 -37.21 20.95
C GLY A 130 14.45 -38.46 20.77
N PRO A 131 14.10 -39.09 21.91
CA PRO A 131 13.32 -40.33 21.95
C PRO A 131 11.82 -40.12 21.73
N VAL A 132 11.35 -38.89 21.62
CA VAL A 132 9.93 -38.53 21.49
C VAL A 132 9.76 -37.55 20.36
N ILE A 133 8.62 -37.65 19.65
CA ILE A 133 8.14 -36.64 18.71
C ILE A 133 7.03 -35.83 19.39
N ASP A 134 7.15 -34.52 19.35
CA ASP A 134 6.09 -33.63 19.83
C ASP A 134 4.94 -33.62 18.81
N THR A 135 3.70 -33.58 19.27
CA THR A 135 2.52 -33.73 18.40
C THR A 135 1.52 -32.60 18.48
N LEU A 136 1.67 -31.69 19.46
CA LEU A 136 0.73 -30.57 19.62
C LEU A 136 0.84 -29.57 18.48
N GLU A 137 -0.26 -28.92 18.16
CA GLU A 137 -0.29 -27.90 17.11
C GLU A 137 -1.29 -26.79 17.44
N ILE A 138 -1.05 -25.62 16.85
CA ILE A 138 -1.96 -24.49 16.85
C ILE A 138 -2.23 -24.04 15.43
N ARG A 139 -3.40 -23.44 15.21
CA ARG A 139 -3.82 -22.94 13.91
C ARG A 139 -4.44 -21.55 14.05
N GLY A 140 -4.39 -20.80 12.97
CA GLY A 140 -5.00 -19.48 12.93
C GLY A 140 -4.90 -18.85 11.57
N ARG A 141 -5.18 -17.54 11.54
CA ARG A 141 -5.09 -16.72 10.33
C ARG A 141 -4.46 -15.37 10.61
N VAL A 142 -3.77 -14.85 9.61
CA VAL A 142 -3.18 -13.50 9.60
C VAL A 142 -3.99 -12.63 8.66
N TYR A 143 -4.44 -11.49 9.16
CA TYR A 143 -5.17 -10.48 8.42
C TYR A 143 -4.43 -9.14 8.50
N ASP A 144 -4.52 -8.36 7.45
CA ASP A 144 -4.14 -6.96 7.50
C ASP A 144 -5.09 -6.18 8.42
N ALA A 145 -4.56 -5.45 9.36
CA ALA A 145 -5.34 -4.84 10.45
C ALA A 145 -6.31 -3.76 9.97
N GLU A 146 -5.93 -2.98 8.95
CA GLU A 146 -6.77 -1.88 8.43
C GLU A 146 -7.81 -2.39 7.45
N THR A 147 -7.43 -3.33 6.58
CA THR A 147 -8.29 -3.75 5.46
C THR A 147 -8.96 -5.09 5.66
N LEU A 148 -8.60 -5.85 6.69
CA LEU A 148 -9.04 -7.23 6.96
C LEU A 148 -8.83 -8.19 5.77
N ASN A 149 -7.90 -7.88 4.87
CA ASN A 149 -7.51 -8.82 3.83
C ASN A 149 -6.64 -9.92 4.43
N PRO A 150 -6.82 -11.18 4.03
CA PRO A 150 -5.91 -12.25 4.41
C PRO A 150 -4.51 -11.96 3.83
N VAL A 151 -3.46 -12.17 4.62
CA VAL A 151 -2.08 -11.87 4.20
C VAL A 151 -1.28 -13.16 4.02
N GLN A 152 -0.76 -13.35 2.82
CA GLN A 152 0.06 -14.51 2.44
C GLN A 152 1.55 -14.25 2.69
N GLY A 153 2.28 -15.30 3.07
CA GLY A 153 3.74 -15.29 3.10
C GLY A 153 4.35 -14.69 4.36
N ILE A 154 3.54 -14.48 5.38
CA ILE A 154 3.96 -13.97 6.69
C ILE A 154 4.56 -15.10 7.52
N THR A 155 5.71 -14.86 8.11
CA THR A 155 6.32 -15.77 9.07
C THR A 155 5.59 -15.65 10.41
N VAL A 156 4.90 -16.70 10.81
CA VAL A 156 4.25 -16.80 12.11
C VAL A 156 5.13 -17.65 13.01
N GLY A 157 5.45 -17.16 14.19
CA GLY A 157 6.36 -17.81 15.11
C GLY A 157 5.89 -17.79 16.56
N ILE A 158 6.38 -18.74 17.33
CA ILE A 158 6.16 -18.81 18.78
C ILE A 158 7.50 -18.71 19.52
N GLN A 159 7.43 -18.16 20.73
CA GLN A 159 8.52 -18.10 21.67
C GLN A 159 8.09 -18.61 23.05
N SER A 160 8.89 -19.50 23.63
CA SER A 160 8.76 -19.98 25.01
C SER A 160 9.39 -19.01 26.02
N ASN A 161 10.33 -18.18 25.55
CA ASN A 161 10.82 -17.06 26.34
C ASN A 161 9.76 -15.96 26.35
N LEU A 162 9.20 -15.66 27.52
CA LEU A 162 8.11 -14.73 27.71
C LEU A 162 8.54 -13.28 27.89
N ASP A 163 9.85 -12.99 27.87
CA ASP A 163 10.39 -11.63 27.93
C ASP A 163 10.07 -10.88 26.64
N ASP A 164 9.61 -9.63 26.74
CA ASP A 164 9.25 -8.81 25.58
C ASP A 164 10.45 -8.56 24.64
N SER A 165 11.67 -8.50 25.19
CA SER A 165 12.89 -8.37 24.41
C SER A 165 13.20 -9.59 23.53
N ALA A 166 12.60 -10.74 23.82
CA ALA A 166 12.83 -11.97 23.06
C ALA A 166 12.43 -11.81 21.59
N PHE A 167 11.31 -11.12 21.33
CA PHE A 167 10.80 -10.91 19.97
C PHE A 167 11.77 -10.17 19.04
N THR A 168 12.61 -9.28 19.58
CA THR A 168 13.59 -8.49 18.81
C THR A 168 14.99 -9.07 18.85
N THR A 169 15.31 -9.92 19.85
CA THR A 169 16.68 -10.39 20.11
C THR A 169 16.91 -11.86 19.80
N LEU A 170 15.87 -12.68 19.92
CA LEU A 170 15.96 -14.14 19.74
C LEU A 170 15.14 -14.59 18.52
N PRO A 171 15.61 -15.60 17.77
CA PRO A 171 14.80 -16.22 16.74
C PRO A 171 13.62 -16.97 17.37
N PHE A 172 12.56 -17.17 16.61
CA PHE A 172 11.42 -17.98 17.04
C PHE A 172 11.81 -19.43 17.34
N ASP A 173 11.17 -20.02 18.33
CA ASP A 173 11.37 -21.45 18.66
C ASP A 173 10.77 -22.36 17.59
N ARG A 174 9.62 -21.95 17.04
CA ARG A 174 8.95 -22.61 15.92
C ARG A 174 8.32 -21.60 14.99
N ILE A 175 8.26 -21.97 13.73
CA ILE A 175 7.70 -21.12 12.68
C ILE A 175 6.77 -21.88 11.76
N ALA A 176 5.82 -21.13 11.18
CA ALA A 176 5.03 -21.50 10.02
C ALA A 176 4.93 -20.30 9.08
N ARG A 177 4.35 -20.48 7.90
CA ARG A 177 4.08 -19.37 6.99
C ARG A 177 2.61 -19.35 6.61
N SER A 178 2.02 -18.16 6.55
CA SER A 178 0.64 -18.00 6.11
C SER A 178 0.47 -18.29 4.62
N ASP A 179 -0.61 -18.99 4.28
CA ASP A 179 -0.99 -19.34 2.91
C ASP A 179 -1.77 -18.23 2.20
N THR A 180 -2.33 -18.53 1.02
CA THR A 180 -3.09 -17.57 0.19
C THR A 180 -4.37 -17.03 0.83
N VAL A 181 -4.89 -17.70 1.85
CA VAL A 181 -6.05 -17.28 2.65
C VAL A 181 -5.64 -16.83 4.06
N GLY A 182 -4.35 -16.55 4.26
CA GLY A 182 -3.79 -16.10 5.53
C GLY A 182 -3.67 -17.19 6.58
N ALA A 183 -4.05 -18.44 6.29
CA ALA A 183 -4.03 -19.53 7.26
C ALA A 183 -2.61 -19.98 7.57
N PHE A 184 -2.34 -20.28 8.84
CA PHE A 184 -1.09 -20.86 9.31
C PHE A 184 -1.33 -22.04 10.23
N ARG A 185 -0.35 -22.95 10.31
CA ARG A 185 -0.33 -24.08 11.23
C ARG A 185 1.09 -24.29 11.76
N ILE A 186 1.27 -24.16 13.08
CA ILE A 186 2.52 -24.50 13.79
C ILE A 186 2.33 -25.86 14.42
N SER A 187 3.05 -26.86 13.91
CA SER A 187 2.95 -28.26 14.32
C SER A 187 4.15 -28.69 15.15
N ASN A 188 4.03 -29.87 15.77
CA ASN A 188 5.08 -30.53 16.56
C ASN A 188 5.56 -29.67 17.73
N MET A 189 4.64 -29.03 18.43
CA MET A 189 4.91 -28.23 19.61
C MET A 189 5.00 -29.10 20.88
N LYS A 190 5.79 -28.64 21.83
CA LYS A 190 5.80 -29.15 23.21
C LYS A 190 4.68 -28.55 24.02
N GLU A 191 4.32 -29.20 25.13
CA GLU A 191 3.49 -28.56 26.14
C GLU A 191 4.16 -27.31 26.70
N GLY A 192 3.38 -26.27 26.95
CA GLY A 192 3.86 -25.01 27.51
C GLY A 192 3.03 -23.82 27.07
N ALA A 193 3.31 -22.69 27.67
CA ALA A 193 2.71 -21.41 27.28
C ALA A 193 3.70 -20.66 26.37
N TYR A 194 3.19 -20.09 25.31
CA TYR A 194 3.98 -19.42 24.29
C TYR A 194 3.43 -18.03 23.99
N ARG A 195 4.33 -17.10 23.66
CA ARG A 195 3.98 -15.89 22.94
C ARG A 195 3.85 -16.21 21.45
N LEU A 196 2.82 -15.70 20.80
CA LEU A 196 2.55 -15.88 19.38
C LEU A 196 2.71 -14.56 18.66
N TYR A 197 3.51 -14.59 17.59
CA TYR A 197 3.87 -13.43 16.78
C TYR A 197 3.73 -13.72 15.29
N ALA A 198 3.61 -12.67 14.50
CA ALA A 198 3.77 -12.74 13.05
C ALA A 198 4.63 -11.57 12.57
N VAL A 199 5.50 -11.80 11.58
CA VAL A 199 6.32 -10.74 10.96
C VAL A 199 6.43 -10.96 9.46
N GLU A 200 6.46 -9.88 8.69
CA GLU A 200 6.95 -9.92 7.31
C GLU A 200 8.50 -9.92 7.33
N ASP A 201 9.06 -11.05 7.70
CA ASP A 201 10.50 -11.25 7.90
C ASP A 201 11.25 -11.19 6.56
N ILE A 202 11.68 -9.98 6.19
CA ILE A 202 12.44 -9.71 4.95
C ILE A 202 13.89 -10.13 5.12
N SER A 203 14.44 -9.95 6.32
CA SER A 203 15.82 -10.27 6.67
C SER A 203 16.10 -11.77 6.78
N ARG A 204 15.08 -12.56 7.05
CA ARG A 204 15.11 -14.01 7.32
C ARG A 204 15.93 -14.36 8.55
N ASP A 205 15.88 -13.53 9.56
CA ASP A 205 16.54 -13.76 10.84
C ASP A 205 15.57 -14.30 11.92
N TYR A 206 14.29 -14.47 11.55
CA TYR A 206 13.22 -15.08 12.35
C TYR A 206 12.96 -14.36 13.67
N ARG A 207 13.10 -13.06 13.68
CA ARG A 207 12.80 -12.14 14.79
C ARG A 207 12.31 -10.82 14.23
N LEU A 208 11.78 -9.94 15.08
CA LEU A 208 11.34 -8.62 14.63
C LEU A 208 12.54 -7.70 14.37
N THR A 209 12.62 -7.19 13.17
CA THR A 209 13.48 -6.06 12.79
C THR A 209 12.64 -4.79 12.69
N ILE A 210 13.13 -3.69 13.24
CA ILE A 210 12.41 -2.40 13.26
C ILE A 210 11.96 -2.01 11.85
N GLY A 211 10.67 -1.73 11.72
CA GLY A 211 10.03 -1.31 10.46
C GLY A 211 9.48 -2.44 9.59
N GLU A 212 9.61 -3.68 10.04
CA GLU A 212 8.87 -4.80 9.44
C GLU A 212 7.41 -4.80 9.91
N PRO A 213 6.45 -5.15 9.05
CA PRO A 213 5.07 -5.41 9.48
C PRO A 213 5.03 -6.55 10.49
N LEU A 214 4.27 -6.36 11.55
CA LEU A 214 4.19 -7.27 12.67
C LEU A 214 2.77 -7.50 13.16
N ALA A 215 2.55 -8.60 13.87
CA ALA A 215 1.37 -8.85 14.68
C ALA A 215 1.75 -9.63 15.93
N PHE A 216 1.00 -9.49 16.99
CA PHE A 216 1.18 -10.23 18.23
C PHE A 216 -0.16 -10.58 18.86
N ALA A 217 -0.20 -11.69 19.59
CA ALA A 217 -1.36 -12.06 20.40
C ALA A 217 -1.26 -11.40 21.79
N ASP A 218 -2.37 -10.87 22.30
CA ASP A 218 -2.41 -10.21 23.62
C ASP A 218 -2.22 -11.20 24.77
N SER A 219 -2.66 -12.44 24.56
CA SER A 219 -2.58 -13.50 25.55
C SER A 219 -1.58 -14.58 25.15
N LEU A 220 -1.09 -15.31 26.16
CA LEU A 220 -0.27 -16.50 25.93
C LEU A 220 -1.11 -17.60 25.28
N VAL A 221 -0.50 -18.30 24.35
CA VAL A 221 -1.10 -19.44 23.64
C VAL A 221 -0.57 -20.74 24.24
N THR A 222 -1.47 -21.59 24.72
CA THR A 222 -1.15 -22.93 25.22
C THR A 222 -1.73 -23.95 24.26
N PRO A 223 -0.91 -24.79 23.61
CA PRO A 223 -1.42 -25.82 22.71
C PRO A 223 -2.12 -26.91 23.50
N GLU A 224 -3.27 -27.38 23.01
CA GLU A 224 -4.13 -28.37 23.66
C GLU A 224 -4.48 -29.48 22.67
N VAL A 225 -4.83 -30.65 23.21
CA VAL A 225 -5.33 -31.78 22.42
C VAL A 225 -6.52 -32.38 23.10
N HIS A 226 -7.61 -32.55 22.38
CA HIS A 226 -8.84 -33.16 22.85
C HIS A 226 -9.17 -34.40 22.02
N PRO A 227 -9.51 -35.55 22.64
CA PRO A 227 -9.93 -36.72 21.90
C PRO A 227 -11.28 -36.45 21.21
N HIS A 228 -11.36 -36.74 19.93
CA HIS A 228 -12.62 -36.73 19.20
C HIS A 228 -13.34 -38.03 19.46
N LEU A 229 -14.39 -37.96 20.29
CA LEU A 229 -15.17 -39.11 20.72
C LEU A 229 -16.40 -39.29 19.84
N VAL A 230 -16.64 -40.54 19.42
CA VAL A 230 -17.90 -40.93 18.80
C VAL A 230 -18.55 -41.98 19.69
N THR A 231 -19.76 -41.68 20.12
CA THR A 231 -20.57 -42.61 20.92
C THR A 231 -21.37 -43.51 19.98
N ASP A 232 -21.21 -44.82 20.09
CA ASP A 232 -21.99 -45.80 19.32
C ASP A 232 -23.45 -45.89 19.81
N SER A 233 -24.27 -46.65 19.08
CA SER A 233 -25.69 -46.85 19.41
C SER A 233 -25.91 -47.59 20.74
N LEU A 234 -24.86 -48.14 21.35
CA LEU A 234 -24.88 -48.84 22.62
C LEU A 234 -24.38 -47.97 23.78
N GLY A 235 -24.00 -46.70 23.47
CA GLY A 235 -23.50 -45.75 24.46
C GLY A 235 -22.00 -45.87 24.79
N ASN A 236 -21.23 -46.60 23.97
CA ASN A 236 -19.79 -46.71 24.16
C ASN A 236 -19.06 -45.61 23.37
N ASP A 237 -18.14 -44.92 24.03
CA ASP A 237 -17.30 -43.90 23.42
C ASP A 237 -16.07 -44.55 22.77
N SER A 238 -15.82 -44.20 21.53
CA SER A 238 -14.62 -44.59 20.77
C SER A 238 -13.88 -43.35 20.29
N ILE A 239 -12.55 -43.30 20.50
CA ILE A 239 -11.71 -42.23 19.99
C ILE A 239 -11.49 -42.49 18.49
N ILE A 240 -11.97 -41.59 17.64
CA ILE A 240 -11.78 -41.65 16.18
C ILE A 240 -10.69 -40.70 15.67
N GLY A 241 -10.21 -39.81 16.54
CA GLY A 241 -9.17 -38.83 16.22
C GLY A 241 -8.86 -37.92 17.39
N TYR A 242 -8.08 -36.90 17.10
CA TYR A 242 -7.71 -35.87 18.07
C TYR A 242 -7.92 -34.49 17.44
N ASP A 243 -8.55 -33.59 18.18
CA ASP A 243 -8.70 -32.18 17.83
C ASP A 243 -7.61 -31.39 18.56
N TYR A 244 -6.81 -30.68 17.79
CA TYR A 244 -5.72 -29.86 18.30
C TYR A 244 -6.14 -28.39 18.32
N GLY A 245 -5.80 -27.68 19.38
CA GLY A 245 -6.14 -26.29 19.56
C GLY A 245 -5.08 -25.46 20.27
N PRO A 246 -5.33 -24.16 20.34
CA PRO A 246 -6.40 -23.42 19.64
C PRO A 246 -6.27 -23.44 18.11
N ALA A 247 -7.42 -23.44 17.39
CA ALA A 247 -7.48 -23.57 15.95
C ALA A 247 -8.03 -22.31 15.24
N ASP A 248 -8.43 -21.31 15.99
CA ASP A 248 -9.12 -20.09 15.54
C ASP A 248 -8.37 -18.80 15.89
N LEU A 249 -7.06 -18.89 16.10
CA LEU A 249 -6.22 -17.74 16.42
C LEU A 249 -6.24 -16.71 15.30
N GLN A 250 -6.36 -15.42 15.67
CA GLN A 250 -6.37 -14.30 14.75
C GLN A 250 -5.21 -13.37 15.07
N LEU A 251 -4.47 -12.99 14.03
CA LEU A 251 -3.37 -12.05 14.12
C LEU A 251 -3.60 -10.89 13.16
N TRP A 252 -3.58 -9.66 13.69
CA TRP A 252 -3.79 -8.44 12.97
C TRP A 252 -2.44 -7.84 12.59
N LEU A 253 -2.05 -8.04 11.33
CA LEU A 253 -0.78 -7.54 10.82
C LEU A 253 -0.87 -6.04 10.58
N PHE A 254 0.05 -5.30 11.17
CA PHE A 254 0.16 -3.86 11.01
C PHE A 254 1.62 -3.44 10.81
N THR A 255 1.81 -2.25 10.26
CA THR A 255 3.12 -1.60 10.20
C THR A 255 3.09 -0.41 11.15
N GLU A 256 4.07 -0.33 12.04
CA GLU A 256 4.21 0.83 12.93
C GLU A 256 4.45 2.09 12.12
N THR A 257 3.79 3.18 12.50
CA THR A 257 4.01 4.49 11.90
C THR A 257 5.32 5.05 12.42
N LEU A 258 6.41 4.58 11.84
CA LEU A 258 7.73 5.13 12.15
C LEU A 258 7.95 6.38 11.30
N PRO A 259 8.39 7.48 11.90
CA PRO A 259 8.73 8.66 11.13
C PRO A 259 9.89 8.32 10.17
N ARG A 260 9.67 8.55 8.88
CA ARG A 260 10.69 8.37 7.84
C ARG A 260 10.83 9.68 7.06
N LEU A 261 11.27 10.71 7.77
CA LEU A 261 11.45 12.02 7.18
C LEU A 261 12.93 12.25 6.86
N TYR A 262 13.22 12.42 5.59
CA TYR A 262 14.53 12.80 5.08
C TYR A 262 14.38 13.67 3.83
N LEU A 263 15.42 14.42 3.51
CA LEU A 263 15.48 15.17 2.28
C LEU A 263 15.82 14.23 1.13
N ALA A 264 14.88 14.03 0.21
CA ALA A 264 15.02 13.08 -0.87
C ALA A 264 15.89 13.62 -2.02
N ARG A 265 15.66 14.88 -2.41
CA ARG A 265 16.44 15.53 -3.48
C ARG A 265 16.24 17.04 -3.50
N THR A 266 17.20 17.73 -4.08
CA THR A 266 17.11 19.15 -4.47
C THR A 266 17.23 19.25 -5.97
N GLN A 267 16.38 20.05 -6.61
CA GLN A 267 16.31 20.19 -8.06
C GLN A 267 16.18 21.66 -8.46
N ARG A 268 16.88 22.11 -9.50
CA ARG A 268 16.77 23.44 -10.11
C ARG A 268 16.65 23.30 -11.62
N ASP A 269 15.42 22.97 -12.09
CA ASP A 269 15.15 22.75 -13.52
C ASP A 269 15.00 24.04 -14.31
N LYS A 270 14.71 25.14 -13.61
CA LYS A 270 14.61 26.48 -14.17
C LYS A 270 15.53 27.42 -13.41
N GLU A 271 16.07 28.41 -14.11
CA GLU A 271 16.98 29.41 -13.52
C GLU A 271 16.43 30.07 -12.25
N HIS A 272 15.12 30.30 -12.20
CA HIS A 272 14.42 31.05 -11.15
C HIS A 272 13.64 30.17 -10.16
N MET A 273 13.79 28.83 -10.19
CA MET A 273 12.98 27.93 -9.36
C MET A 273 13.85 26.81 -8.77
N ILE A 274 13.84 26.68 -7.45
CA ILE A 274 14.48 25.59 -6.73
C ILE A 274 13.38 24.77 -6.05
N GLN A 275 13.43 23.46 -6.19
CA GLN A 275 12.50 22.53 -5.54
C GLN A 275 13.29 21.61 -4.61
N VAL A 276 12.75 21.44 -3.40
CA VAL A 276 13.26 20.54 -2.38
C VAL A 276 12.17 19.50 -2.08
N PHE A 277 12.51 18.25 -2.24
CA PHE A 277 11.60 17.13 -2.05
C PHE A 277 11.95 16.38 -0.78
N PHE A 278 10.96 16.15 0.05
CA PHE A 278 11.04 15.32 1.24
C PHE A 278 10.39 13.95 0.99
N SER A 279 10.76 12.96 1.77
CA SER A 279 10.16 11.61 1.71
C SER A 279 8.71 11.57 2.18
N SER A 280 8.32 12.50 3.04
CA SER A 280 6.98 12.71 3.58
C SER A 280 6.80 14.18 3.93
N SER A 281 5.58 14.59 4.29
CA SER A 281 5.36 15.95 4.80
C SER A 281 6.12 16.17 6.11
N PRO A 282 6.99 17.19 6.21
CA PRO A 282 7.61 17.56 7.46
C PRO A 282 6.55 17.96 8.51
N ASP A 283 6.74 17.53 9.76
CA ASP A 283 5.88 17.89 10.90
C ASP A 283 6.05 19.37 11.32
N SER A 284 7.17 19.96 10.93
CA SER A 284 7.49 21.36 11.10
C SER A 284 8.03 21.95 9.81
N LEU A 285 7.68 23.20 9.52
CA LEU A 285 8.11 23.85 8.28
C LEU A 285 9.64 23.95 8.22
N PRO A 286 10.26 23.42 7.16
CA PRO A 286 11.70 23.56 6.96
C PRO A 286 12.06 25.02 6.68
N THR A 287 13.23 25.44 7.15
CA THR A 287 13.77 26.77 6.87
C THR A 287 14.97 26.68 5.93
N PHE A 288 15.09 27.65 5.05
CA PHE A 288 16.14 27.69 4.05
C PHE A 288 16.85 29.06 4.12
N ARG A 289 18.17 29.03 4.20
CA ARG A 289 19.00 30.24 4.19
C ARG A 289 20.02 30.14 3.06
N PRO A 290 20.09 31.11 2.17
CA PRO A 290 21.20 31.20 1.21
C PRO A 290 22.54 31.34 1.94
N MET A 291 23.52 30.55 1.49
CA MET A 291 24.86 30.56 2.07
C MET A 291 25.76 31.53 1.30
N ARG A 292 26.64 32.20 2.03
CA ARG A 292 27.71 32.99 1.43
C ARG A 292 28.72 32.08 0.74
N PRO A 293 29.40 32.55 -0.30
CA PRO A 293 30.43 31.75 -0.97
C PRO A 293 31.51 31.22 -0.01
N SER A 294 31.96 32.07 0.95
CA SER A 294 32.97 31.71 1.97
C SER A 294 32.47 30.65 2.98
N GLU A 295 31.18 30.58 3.28
CA GLU A 295 30.60 29.59 4.19
C GLU A 295 30.64 28.18 3.60
N ASN A 296 30.54 28.08 2.26
CA ASN A 296 30.61 26.79 1.57
C ASN A 296 32.04 26.39 1.17
N ASP A 297 32.88 27.37 0.86
CA ASP A 297 34.26 27.17 0.43
C ASP A 297 35.12 28.33 0.94
N SER A 298 35.94 28.05 1.95
CA SER A 298 36.80 29.04 2.62
C SER A 298 37.83 29.71 1.69
N THR A 299 38.03 29.18 0.49
CA THR A 299 38.91 29.80 -0.53
C THR A 299 38.20 30.88 -1.33
N ARG A 300 36.88 31.03 -1.21
CA ARG A 300 36.09 32.05 -1.88
C ARG A 300 35.93 33.28 -1.05
N THR A 301 35.78 34.41 -1.71
CA THR A 301 35.48 35.68 -1.07
C THR A 301 33.98 36.02 -1.16
N ASP A 302 33.47 36.76 -0.18
CA ASP A 302 32.10 37.27 -0.19
C ASP A 302 31.95 38.60 -0.91
N GLU A 303 32.96 39.00 -1.67
CA GLU A 303 32.95 40.25 -2.40
C GLU A 303 31.82 40.26 -3.45
N GLY A 304 30.95 41.26 -3.36
CA GLY A 304 29.77 41.39 -4.21
C GLY A 304 28.61 40.48 -3.88
N TRP A 305 28.68 39.66 -2.77
CA TRP A 305 27.55 38.86 -2.35
C TRP A 305 26.45 39.72 -1.74
N ILE A 306 25.22 39.50 -2.22
CA ILE A 306 24.01 40.14 -1.70
C ILE A 306 23.12 39.02 -1.18
N ASP A 307 22.56 39.17 0.04
CA ASP A 307 21.63 38.18 0.59
C ASP A 307 20.35 38.13 -0.24
N PRO A 308 20.07 37.02 -0.93
CA PRO A 308 18.88 36.87 -1.77
C PRO A 308 17.61 36.55 -0.95
N THR A 309 17.70 36.33 0.34
CA THR A 309 16.55 35.90 1.20
C THR A 309 15.31 36.77 1.00
N PRO A 310 15.38 38.12 0.96
CA PRO A 310 14.19 38.95 0.76
C PRO A 310 13.51 38.76 -0.61
N TYR A 311 14.22 38.17 -1.55
CA TYR A 311 13.78 37.94 -2.94
C TYR A 311 13.45 36.48 -3.24
N ILE A 312 13.24 35.66 -2.18
CA ILE A 312 12.83 34.25 -2.30
C ILE A 312 11.40 34.11 -1.79
N TYR A 313 10.50 33.72 -2.67
CA TYR A 313 9.14 33.33 -2.31
C TYR A 313 9.06 31.82 -2.17
N THR A 314 8.44 31.33 -1.13
CA THR A 314 8.33 29.89 -0.85
C THR A 314 6.89 29.43 -0.94
N SER A 315 6.68 28.31 -1.60
CA SER A 315 5.38 27.64 -1.69
C SER A 315 5.53 26.15 -1.44
N TYR A 316 4.44 25.49 -1.07
CA TYR A 316 4.43 24.08 -0.70
C TYR A 316 3.47 23.30 -1.61
N SER A 317 3.77 22.04 -1.84
CA SER A 317 2.82 21.11 -2.49
C SER A 317 1.58 20.94 -1.61
N PRO A 318 0.43 20.52 -2.17
CA PRO A 318 -0.78 20.22 -1.39
C PRO A 318 -0.57 19.15 -0.30
N HIS A 319 0.40 18.27 -0.49
CA HIS A 319 0.77 17.24 0.48
C HIS A 319 1.87 17.67 1.44
N GLY A 320 2.44 18.88 1.27
CA GLY A 320 3.49 19.41 2.13
C GLY A 320 4.89 18.79 1.97
N ASP A 321 5.04 17.80 1.09
CA ASP A 321 6.27 17.04 0.88
C ASP A 321 7.27 17.71 -0.08
N THR A 322 6.85 18.76 -0.77
CA THR A 322 7.68 19.50 -1.72
C THR A 322 7.65 21.00 -1.40
N VAL A 323 8.82 21.58 -1.29
CA VAL A 323 9.00 23.03 -1.11
C VAL A 323 9.54 23.61 -2.40
N THR A 324 8.86 24.63 -2.93
CA THR A 324 9.30 25.36 -4.12
C THR A 324 9.70 26.77 -3.73
N MET A 325 10.94 27.14 -4.01
CA MET A 325 11.50 28.47 -3.82
C MET A 325 11.61 29.19 -5.16
N TRP A 326 11.01 30.36 -5.24
CA TRP A 326 10.97 31.20 -6.42
C TRP A 326 11.93 32.38 -6.22
N LEU A 327 12.97 32.44 -7.05
CA LEU A 327 14.00 33.47 -7.00
C LEU A 327 13.54 34.65 -7.86
N THR A 328 13.56 35.85 -7.29
CA THR A 328 13.25 37.09 -8.04
C THR A 328 14.45 38.01 -8.19
N ASP A 329 15.53 37.77 -7.43
CA ASP A 329 16.78 38.53 -7.59
C ASP A 329 17.55 38.09 -8.84
N SER A 330 17.94 39.05 -9.67
CA SER A 330 18.64 38.80 -10.94
C SER A 330 20.05 38.22 -10.75
N ILE A 331 20.72 38.57 -9.65
CA ILE A 331 22.07 38.07 -9.33
C ILE A 331 21.97 36.58 -8.94
N ALA A 332 21.05 36.23 -8.06
CA ALA A 332 20.82 34.84 -7.67
C ALA A 332 20.36 33.96 -8.85
N ILE A 333 19.52 34.50 -9.73
CA ILE A 333 19.05 33.80 -10.95
C ILE A 333 20.22 33.53 -11.90
N SER A 334 21.15 34.47 -12.05
CA SER A 334 22.28 34.35 -12.98
C SER A 334 23.36 33.38 -12.52
N GLN A 335 23.37 32.97 -11.25
CA GLN A 335 24.36 32.03 -10.72
C GLN A 335 24.05 30.60 -11.17
N ASP A 336 25.04 29.90 -11.73
CA ASP A 336 24.90 28.49 -12.10
C ASP A 336 24.64 27.59 -10.87
N THR A 337 25.18 27.94 -9.71
CA THR A 337 25.05 27.16 -8.47
C THR A 337 24.73 28.07 -7.30
N LEU A 338 23.69 27.74 -6.59
CA LEU A 338 23.34 28.33 -5.29
C LEU A 338 23.47 27.28 -4.20
N TYR A 339 24.03 27.70 -3.06
CA TYR A 339 24.09 26.88 -1.88
C TYR A 339 23.09 27.42 -0.86
N LEU A 340 22.32 26.49 -0.27
CA LEU A 340 21.32 26.81 0.74
C LEU A 340 21.59 25.95 1.97
N GLU A 341 21.58 26.57 3.13
CA GLU A 341 21.48 25.86 4.38
C GLU A 341 19.99 25.53 4.61
N ALA A 342 19.68 24.26 4.70
CA ALA A 342 18.34 23.78 5.01
C ALA A 342 18.31 23.21 6.42
N ARG A 343 17.44 23.76 7.28
CA ARG A 343 17.20 23.24 8.62
C ARG A 343 15.81 22.64 8.68
N PHE A 344 15.74 21.35 9.01
CA PHE A 344 14.50 20.57 9.06
C PHE A 344 14.64 19.44 10.07
N ARG A 345 13.54 18.80 10.44
CA ARG A 345 13.60 17.56 11.21
C ARG A 345 13.83 16.39 10.26
N ARG A 346 14.72 15.49 10.62
CA ARG A 346 14.95 14.23 9.90
C ARG A 346 14.89 13.06 10.85
N THR A 347 14.66 11.89 10.32
CA THR A 347 14.68 10.65 11.08
C THR A 347 16.12 10.14 11.22
N ASP A 348 16.52 9.80 12.44
CA ASP A 348 17.79 9.15 12.76
C ASP A 348 17.75 7.65 12.49
N SER A 349 18.83 6.92 12.80
CA SER A 349 18.92 5.47 12.64
C SER A 349 18.01 4.68 13.62
N LEU A 350 17.48 5.34 14.64
CA LEU A 350 16.54 4.78 15.62
C LEU A 350 15.10 5.23 15.36
N PHE A 351 14.83 5.77 14.16
CA PHE A 351 13.52 6.30 13.75
C PHE A 351 12.99 7.45 14.63
N ARG A 352 13.87 8.21 15.29
CA ARG A 352 13.52 9.40 16.06
C ARG A 352 13.73 10.64 15.22
N LEU A 353 12.81 11.61 15.34
CA LEU A 353 12.94 12.88 14.65
C LEU A 353 13.90 13.81 15.39
N GLU A 354 14.98 14.20 14.75
CA GLU A 354 15.97 15.16 15.24
C GLU A 354 16.09 16.37 14.30
N TRP A 355 16.50 17.52 14.84
CA TRP A 355 16.83 18.66 14.01
C TRP A 355 18.15 18.43 13.29
N ALA A 356 18.12 18.58 11.97
CA ALA A 356 19.28 18.50 11.11
C ALA A 356 19.47 19.78 10.31
N THR A 357 20.71 20.03 9.95
CA THR A 357 21.08 21.10 9.04
C THR A 357 21.92 20.52 7.92
N ASP A 358 21.42 20.62 6.68
CA ASP A 358 22.08 20.12 5.49
C ASP A 358 22.41 21.27 4.53
N THR A 359 23.53 21.15 3.82
CA THR A 359 23.87 22.06 2.74
C THR A 359 23.34 21.53 1.42
N LEU A 360 22.42 22.30 0.81
CA LEU A 360 21.83 21.97 -0.47
C LEU A 360 22.57 22.66 -1.60
N ARG A 361 22.87 21.91 -2.64
CA ARG A 361 23.42 22.43 -3.89
C ARG A 361 22.35 22.52 -4.94
N ALA A 362 21.90 23.71 -5.28
CA ALA A 362 20.95 23.98 -6.34
C ALA A 362 21.69 24.40 -7.61
N PHE A 363 21.94 23.46 -8.50
CA PHE A 363 22.67 23.66 -9.74
C PHE A 363 21.71 23.76 -10.92
N TRP A 364 21.91 24.79 -11.76
CA TRP A 364 21.24 24.94 -13.04
C TRP A 364 22.24 25.41 -14.09
N ARG A 365 22.10 24.90 -15.29
CA ARG A 365 22.91 25.34 -16.43
C ARG A 365 22.01 25.59 -17.60
N ALA A 366 22.17 26.77 -18.21
CA ALA A 366 21.45 27.12 -19.40
C ALA A 366 21.69 26.07 -20.51
N PRO A 367 20.63 25.51 -21.10
CA PRO A 367 20.78 24.59 -22.24
C PRO A 367 21.46 25.30 -23.41
N ARG A 368 22.39 24.60 -24.05
CA ARG A 368 23.00 25.11 -25.30
C ARG A 368 21.97 25.08 -26.43
N LEU A 369 21.43 26.24 -26.75
CA LEU A 369 20.40 26.38 -27.78
C LEU A 369 21.04 26.82 -29.11
N SER A 370 20.47 26.33 -30.23
CA SER A 370 20.78 26.87 -31.55
C SER A 370 20.28 28.32 -31.66
N ALA A 371 20.86 29.13 -32.56
CA ALA A 371 20.43 30.51 -32.79
C ALA A 371 18.92 30.63 -33.09
N LYS A 372 18.34 29.65 -33.79
CA LYS A 372 16.89 29.57 -34.08
C LYS A 372 16.09 29.32 -32.81
N ALA A 373 16.54 28.38 -31.95
CA ALA A 373 15.89 28.05 -30.68
C ALA A 373 15.98 29.23 -29.71
N LEU A 374 17.10 29.94 -29.66
CA LEU A 374 17.29 31.13 -28.82
C LEU A 374 16.32 32.26 -29.21
N LYS A 375 16.17 32.56 -30.51
CA LYS A 375 15.18 33.53 -30.97
C LYS A 375 13.75 33.14 -30.63
N LEU A 376 13.43 31.85 -30.73
CA LEU A 376 12.11 31.34 -30.35
C LEU A 376 11.87 31.47 -28.84
N GLN A 377 12.87 31.19 -28.01
CA GLN A 377 12.80 31.34 -26.56
C GLN A 377 12.64 32.81 -26.16
N GLN A 378 13.40 33.72 -26.77
CA GLN A 378 13.25 35.17 -26.56
C GLN A 378 11.84 35.65 -26.90
N LYS A 379 11.25 35.18 -28.01
CA LYS A 379 9.88 35.50 -28.40
C LYS A 379 8.86 34.93 -27.42
N ARG A 380 9.09 33.71 -26.87
CA ARG A 380 8.26 33.13 -25.82
C ARG A 380 8.35 33.93 -24.53
N ASN A 381 9.53 34.36 -24.13
CA ASN A 381 9.72 35.17 -22.91
C ASN A 381 9.04 36.53 -23.01
N GLN A 382 9.09 37.20 -24.16
CA GLN A 382 8.38 38.44 -24.41
C GLN A 382 6.85 38.31 -24.34
N ASN A 383 6.32 37.14 -24.73
CA ASN A 383 4.91 36.82 -24.73
C ASN A 383 4.51 35.96 -23.52
N ARG A 384 5.36 35.86 -22.48
CA ARG A 384 5.07 35.11 -21.26
C ARG A 384 3.79 35.66 -20.63
N ARG A 385 2.91 34.74 -20.20
CA ARG A 385 1.71 35.03 -19.46
C ARG A 385 1.63 34.11 -18.28
N LEU A 386 1.06 34.61 -17.21
CA LEU A 386 0.75 33.83 -16.02
C LEU A 386 -0.31 32.77 -16.38
N GLU A 387 0.03 31.53 -16.16
CA GLU A 387 -0.91 30.41 -16.32
C GLU A 387 -1.81 30.30 -15.12
N ILE A 388 -3.10 30.26 -15.37
CA ILE A 388 -4.16 30.17 -14.36
C ILE A 388 -5.04 28.99 -14.69
N ASN A 389 -5.38 28.21 -13.69
CA ASN A 389 -6.34 27.13 -13.76
C ASN A 389 -7.47 27.36 -12.75
N SER A 390 -8.66 26.87 -13.07
CA SER A 390 -9.80 26.89 -12.16
C SER A 390 -10.44 25.50 -12.09
N ASN A 391 -11.05 25.18 -10.95
CA ASN A 391 -11.90 23.99 -10.80
C ASN A 391 -13.30 24.18 -11.38
N ALA A 392 -13.58 25.35 -11.96
CA ALA A 392 -14.86 25.59 -12.67
C ALA A 392 -14.97 24.69 -13.90
N ARG A 393 -16.05 23.92 -14.00
CA ARG A 393 -16.32 22.97 -15.08
C ARG A 393 -17.81 22.82 -15.32
N SER A 394 -18.19 22.29 -16.47
CA SER A 394 -19.59 22.10 -16.88
C SER A 394 -20.44 21.28 -15.91
N SER A 395 -19.83 20.51 -15.03
CA SER A 395 -20.49 19.78 -13.94
C SER A 395 -19.78 20.11 -12.63
N PHE A 396 -20.27 21.10 -11.91
CA PHE A 396 -19.69 21.59 -10.66
C PHE A 396 -20.46 21.02 -9.47
N GLU A 397 -19.74 20.45 -8.50
CA GLU A 397 -20.33 19.79 -7.35
C GLU A 397 -20.92 20.81 -6.35
N MET A 398 -22.04 20.49 -5.71
CA MET A 398 -22.69 21.39 -4.74
C MET A 398 -21.87 21.68 -3.49
N TYR A 399 -20.97 20.77 -3.13
CA TYR A 399 -20.09 20.88 -1.96
C TYR A 399 -18.72 21.47 -2.28
N ASP A 400 -18.42 21.73 -3.57
CA ASP A 400 -17.16 22.35 -3.98
C ASP A 400 -17.20 23.86 -3.82
N THR A 401 -16.04 24.42 -3.52
CA THR A 401 -15.83 25.88 -3.52
C THR A 401 -15.06 26.26 -4.77
N LEU A 402 -15.41 27.39 -5.39
CA LEU A 402 -14.75 27.86 -6.60
C LEU A 402 -13.33 28.32 -6.28
N ARG A 403 -12.36 27.75 -6.97
CA ARG A 403 -10.92 27.98 -6.73
C ARG A 403 -10.18 28.30 -8.01
N ILE A 404 -9.20 29.17 -7.86
CA ILE A 404 -8.26 29.54 -8.91
C ILE A 404 -6.86 29.18 -8.39
N THR A 405 -6.05 28.51 -9.21
CA THR A 405 -4.65 28.18 -8.91
C THR A 405 -3.74 28.83 -9.95
N CYS A 406 -2.62 29.35 -9.52
CA CYS A 406 -1.66 30.02 -10.36
C CYS A 406 -0.37 29.20 -10.46
N SER A 407 0.31 29.27 -11.62
CA SER A 407 1.56 28.53 -11.84
C SER A 407 2.77 29.11 -11.11
N THR A 408 2.67 30.37 -10.67
CA THR A 408 3.67 31.13 -9.94
C THR A 408 3.02 31.92 -8.83
N PRO A 409 3.72 32.23 -7.72
CA PRO A 409 3.16 33.06 -6.64
C PRO A 409 2.74 34.43 -7.14
N LEU A 410 1.69 34.96 -6.54
CA LEU A 410 1.14 36.29 -6.88
C LEU A 410 1.68 37.36 -5.95
N THR A 411 1.95 38.54 -6.52
CA THR A 411 2.21 39.77 -5.79
C THR A 411 1.02 40.70 -5.78
N GLU A 412 0.15 40.60 -6.80
CA GLU A 412 -1.00 41.49 -6.93
C GLU A 412 -2.24 40.73 -7.41
N ILE A 413 -3.36 41.04 -6.81
CA ILE A 413 -4.70 40.59 -7.18
C ILE A 413 -5.60 41.82 -7.32
N ILE A 414 -6.21 42.03 -8.46
CA ILE A 414 -7.12 43.14 -8.75
C ILE A 414 -8.56 42.61 -8.70
N PRO A 415 -9.28 42.72 -7.56
CA PRO A 415 -10.61 42.14 -7.38
C PRO A 415 -11.63 42.59 -8.42
N ASP A 416 -11.58 43.86 -8.80
CA ASP A 416 -12.51 44.46 -9.77
C ASP A 416 -12.38 43.91 -11.19
N SER A 417 -11.31 43.15 -11.47
CA SER A 417 -11.07 42.45 -12.74
C SER A 417 -11.53 40.99 -12.74
N ILE A 418 -12.20 40.54 -11.67
CA ILE A 418 -12.75 39.20 -11.55
C ILE A 418 -14.28 39.32 -11.47
N HIS A 419 -14.97 38.62 -12.33
CA HIS A 419 -16.43 38.74 -12.45
C HIS A 419 -17.07 37.36 -12.43
N LEU A 420 -18.17 37.23 -11.71
CA LEU A 420 -19.00 36.03 -11.69
C LEU A 420 -20.39 36.38 -12.14
N PHE A 421 -20.90 35.68 -13.14
CA PHE A 421 -22.25 35.93 -13.71
C PHE A 421 -23.09 34.66 -13.65
N GLU A 422 -24.38 34.80 -13.30
CA GLU A 422 -25.40 33.79 -13.54
C GLU A 422 -25.89 33.96 -14.99
N GLN A 423 -25.89 32.89 -15.76
CA GLN A 423 -26.37 32.88 -17.14
C GLN A 423 -27.83 32.48 -17.17
N ILE A 424 -28.68 33.43 -17.55
CA ILE A 424 -30.16 33.24 -17.69
C ILE A 424 -30.48 33.49 -19.14
N ASP A 425 -30.65 32.43 -19.93
CA ASP A 425 -30.83 32.48 -21.39
C ASP A 425 -29.69 33.28 -22.06
N THR A 426 -29.99 34.48 -22.54
CA THR A 426 -29.01 35.39 -23.18
C THR A 426 -28.50 36.49 -22.24
N ILE A 427 -28.98 36.54 -21.00
CA ILE A 427 -28.67 37.61 -20.04
C ILE A 427 -27.66 37.11 -19.02
N SER A 428 -26.57 37.86 -18.82
CA SER A 428 -25.58 37.63 -17.77
C SER A 428 -25.89 38.54 -16.58
N LYS A 429 -26.29 37.96 -15.45
CA LYS A 429 -26.57 38.67 -14.21
C LYS A 429 -25.40 38.59 -13.26
N PRO A 430 -24.83 39.69 -12.77
CA PRO A 430 -23.71 39.63 -11.84
C PRO A 430 -24.11 38.95 -10.52
N VAL A 431 -23.20 38.11 -10.01
CA VAL A 431 -23.31 37.40 -8.73
C VAL A 431 -22.25 37.94 -7.78
N PRO A 432 -22.63 38.43 -6.59
CA PRO A 432 -21.67 38.89 -5.61
C PRO A 432 -20.87 37.70 -5.06
N PHE A 433 -19.58 37.94 -4.84
CA PHE A 433 -18.69 37.00 -4.20
C PHE A 433 -17.64 37.76 -3.36
N THR A 434 -16.97 37.06 -2.48
CA THR A 434 -15.81 37.55 -1.74
C THR A 434 -14.59 36.68 -2.05
N ILE A 435 -13.42 37.30 -2.08
CA ILE A 435 -12.16 36.59 -2.25
C ILE A 435 -11.61 36.31 -0.85
N ALA A 436 -11.44 35.03 -0.52
CA ALA A 436 -10.75 34.64 0.70
C ALA A 436 -9.27 35.10 0.65
N PRO A 437 -8.59 35.26 1.79
CA PRO A 437 -7.17 35.57 1.79
C PRO A 437 -6.40 34.61 0.87
N TYR A 438 -5.49 35.19 0.07
CA TYR A 438 -4.65 34.40 -0.82
C TYR A 438 -3.78 33.42 -0.05
N ASP A 439 -3.90 32.16 -0.35
CA ASP A 439 -3.06 31.12 0.23
C ASP A 439 -1.71 31.10 -0.52
N THR A 440 -0.73 31.75 0.05
CA THR A 440 0.62 31.84 -0.49
C THR A 440 1.34 30.51 -0.48
N MET A 441 0.97 29.59 0.42
CA MET A 441 1.60 28.26 0.50
C MET A 441 1.18 27.38 -0.68
N THR A 442 -0.11 27.30 -0.98
CA THR A 442 -0.63 26.47 -2.08
C THR A 442 -0.91 27.26 -3.36
N GLN A 443 -0.64 28.56 -3.39
CA GLN A 443 -0.88 29.46 -4.53
C GLN A 443 -2.34 29.45 -5.01
N ARG A 444 -3.27 29.47 -4.05
CA ARG A 444 -4.69 29.30 -4.28
C ARG A 444 -5.48 30.53 -3.89
N ILE A 445 -6.39 30.91 -4.78
CA ILE A 445 -7.44 31.91 -4.53
C ILE A 445 -8.75 31.17 -4.40
N THR A 446 -9.51 31.44 -3.36
CA THR A 446 -10.83 30.88 -3.12
C THR A 446 -11.89 31.95 -3.28
N LEU A 447 -12.88 31.72 -4.13
CA LEU A 447 -14.01 32.61 -4.34
C LEU A 447 -15.22 32.08 -3.57
N LEU A 448 -15.68 32.85 -2.60
CA LEU A 448 -16.86 32.54 -1.77
C LEU A 448 -18.09 33.21 -2.38
N ALA A 449 -18.95 32.42 -3.02
CA ALA A 449 -20.18 32.87 -3.67
C ALA A 449 -21.36 31.96 -3.29
N SER A 450 -22.53 32.54 -3.14
CA SER A 450 -23.79 31.79 -2.96
C SER A 450 -24.33 31.32 -4.31
N LEU A 451 -23.86 30.15 -4.76
CA LEU A 451 -24.33 29.54 -6.01
C LEU A 451 -25.62 28.76 -5.78
N LYS A 452 -26.57 28.85 -6.73
CA LYS A 452 -27.84 28.14 -6.68
C LYS A 452 -27.80 26.86 -7.50
N ALA A 453 -28.38 25.80 -6.96
CA ALA A 453 -28.46 24.50 -7.61
C ALA A 453 -29.07 24.57 -9.02
N GLY A 454 -28.54 23.81 -9.97
CA GLY A 454 -29.04 23.70 -11.33
C GLY A 454 -28.78 24.90 -12.24
N LYS A 455 -28.20 26.00 -11.71
CA LYS A 455 -27.91 27.20 -12.47
C LYS A 455 -26.56 27.12 -13.16
N LYS A 456 -26.48 27.87 -14.28
CA LYS A 456 -25.23 28.04 -15.04
C LYS A 456 -24.57 29.35 -14.66
N TYR A 457 -23.29 29.31 -14.51
CA TYR A 457 -22.47 30.47 -14.18
C TYR A 457 -21.27 30.59 -15.11
N GLU A 458 -20.77 31.81 -15.23
CA GLU A 458 -19.56 32.14 -15.97
C GLU A 458 -18.62 32.93 -15.05
N LEU A 459 -17.46 32.36 -14.79
CA LEU A 459 -16.33 33.07 -14.15
C LEU A 459 -15.48 33.71 -15.25
N ARG A 460 -15.42 35.04 -15.26
CA ARG A 460 -14.61 35.82 -16.18
C ARG A 460 -13.48 36.51 -15.42
N ILE A 461 -12.26 36.34 -15.90
CA ILE A 461 -11.05 36.96 -15.35
C ILE A 461 -10.46 37.80 -16.47
N ASP A 462 -10.40 39.12 -16.26
CA ASP A 462 -9.87 40.01 -17.27
C ASP A 462 -8.34 39.89 -17.40
N SER A 463 -7.78 40.41 -18.47
CA SER A 463 -6.35 40.46 -18.67
C SER A 463 -5.71 41.34 -17.57
N ALA A 464 -4.57 40.91 -17.05
CA ALA A 464 -3.85 41.58 -15.96
C ALA A 464 -4.62 41.71 -14.63
N ALA A 465 -5.61 40.83 -14.38
CA ALA A 465 -6.28 40.70 -13.08
C ALA A 465 -5.33 40.20 -11.98
N PHE A 466 -4.28 39.46 -12.38
CA PHE A 466 -3.25 38.93 -11.50
C PHE A 466 -1.86 39.25 -12.07
N HIS A 467 -0.93 39.58 -11.17
CA HIS A 467 0.49 39.67 -11.47
C HIS A 467 1.27 38.73 -10.58
N ASP A 468 2.17 37.96 -11.18
CA ASP A 468 3.05 37.07 -10.43
C ASP A 468 4.27 37.81 -9.84
N VAL A 469 5.11 37.09 -9.08
CA VAL A 469 6.36 37.61 -8.48
C VAL A 469 7.37 38.15 -9.52
N TYR A 470 7.15 37.90 -10.79
CA TYR A 470 7.95 38.43 -11.92
C TYR A 470 7.21 39.53 -12.68
N HIS A 471 6.12 40.05 -12.13
CA HIS A 471 5.24 41.07 -12.75
C HIS A 471 4.62 40.61 -14.08
N VAL A 472 4.49 39.28 -14.30
CA VAL A 472 3.88 38.72 -15.49
C VAL A 472 2.35 38.69 -15.33
N PRO A 473 1.58 39.35 -16.22
CA PRO A 473 0.14 39.37 -16.15
C PRO A 473 -0.49 38.10 -16.74
N ASN A 474 -1.72 37.79 -16.32
CA ASN A 474 -2.55 36.77 -16.96
C ASN A 474 -3.18 37.27 -18.26
N ASN A 475 -3.62 36.35 -19.12
CA ASN A 475 -4.56 36.62 -20.19
C ASN A 475 -5.99 36.71 -19.67
N ARG A 476 -6.89 37.25 -20.49
CA ARG A 476 -8.32 37.12 -20.25
C ARG A 476 -8.72 35.64 -20.31
N LEU A 477 -9.49 35.18 -19.32
CA LEU A 477 -9.97 33.81 -19.21
C LEU A 477 -11.45 33.79 -18.90
N THR A 478 -12.14 32.78 -19.40
CA THR A 478 -13.55 32.56 -19.15
C THR A 478 -13.78 31.07 -18.86
N TYR A 479 -14.40 30.79 -17.74
CA TYR A 479 -14.74 29.44 -17.30
C TYR A 479 -16.23 29.34 -17.12
N SER A 480 -16.87 28.36 -17.75
CA SER A 480 -18.28 28.07 -17.56
C SER A 480 -18.45 26.94 -16.56
N LEU A 481 -19.40 27.08 -15.65
CA LEU A 481 -19.75 26.05 -14.70
C LEU A 481 -21.27 25.93 -14.57
N GLN A 482 -21.73 24.73 -14.34
CA GLN A 482 -23.13 24.44 -14.02
C GLN A 482 -23.16 23.69 -12.69
N LEU A 483 -23.83 24.27 -11.70
CA LEU A 483 -23.99 23.64 -10.40
C LEU A 483 -24.97 22.49 -10.51
N LYS A 484 -24.61 21.34 -10.02
CA LYS A 484 -25.49 20.19 -9.89
C LYS A 484 -26.67 20.51 -8.99
N THR A 485 -27.71 19.69 -9.07
CA THR A 485 -28.90 19.77 -8.21
C THR A 485 -28.85 18.70 -7.12
N PRO A 486 -29.60 18.83 -6.01
CA PRO A 486 -29.71 17.77 -5.01
C PRO A 486 -30.14 16.42 -5.60
N GLU A 487 -30.98 16.47 -6.66
CA GLU A 487 -31.49 15.30 -7.36
C GLU A 487 -30.40 14.50 -8.12
N ASP A 488 -29.24 15.11 -8.37
CA ASP A 488 -28.08 14.42 -8.97
C ASP A 488 -27.35 13.48 -7.99
N TYR A 489 -27.73 13.50 -6.73
CA TYR A 489 -27.08 12.77 -5.66
C TYR A 489 -28.03 11.83 -4.93
N SER A 490 -27.47 11.01 -4.06
CA SER A 490 -28.16 10.23 -3.06
C SER A 490 -27.75 10.66 -1.65
N THR A 491 -28.60 10.35 -0.68
CA THR A 491 -28.27 10.43 0.75
C THR A 491 -28.25 9.03 1.33
N LEU A 492 -27.25 8.76 2.17
CA LEU A 492 -27.16 7.52 2.93
C LEU A 492 -27.11 7.86 4.42
N ARG A 493 -28.02 7.29 5.18
CA ARG A 493 -28.03 7.32 6.64
C ARG A 493 -27.62 5.96 7.18
N VAL A 494 -26.59 5.93 8.00
CA VAL A 494 -26.12 4.69 8.64
C VAL A 494 -26.27 4.82 10.15
N ARG A 495 -27.06 3.93 10.75
CA ARG A 495 -27.23 3.85 12.19
C ARG A 495 -26.57 2.59 12.73
N LEU A 496 -25.71 2.74 13.73
CA LEU A 496 -25.10 1.60 14.41
C LEU A 496 -26.02 1.08 15.51
N ASN A 497 -26.17 -0.22 15.59
CA ASN A 497 -26.90 -0.94 16.63
C ASN A 497 -26.04 -2.12 17.16
N PRO A 498 -25.52 -2.07 18.41
CA PRO A 498 -25.62 -0.95 19.35
C PRO A 498 -24.84 0.29 18.92
N TYR A 499 -25.27 1.46 19.39
CA TYR A 499 -24.55 2.71 19.16
C TYR A 499 -23.17 2.68 19.81
N LEU A 500 -22.15 3.10 19.06
CA LEU A 500 -20.75 3.15 19.47
C LEU A 500 -20.20 4.58 19.30
N PRO A 501 -20.00 5.33 20.41
CA PRO A 501 -19.65 6.77 20.32
C PRO A 501 -18.34 7.07 19.61
N LYS A 502 -17.33 6.21 19.76
CA LYS A 502 -16.01 6.38 19.16
C LYS A 502 -15.89 5.79 17.75
N ALA A 503 -16.96 5.21 17.22
CA ALA A 503 -16.90 4.66 15.87
C ALA A 503 -16.90 5.77 14.81
N ARG A 504 -16.08 5.59 13.79
CA ARG A 504 -16.08 6.39 12.58
C ARG A 504 -16.49 5.51 11.41
N ILE A 505 -17.48 5.97 10.67
CA ILE A 505 -18.07 5.24 9.56
C ILE A 505 -17.52 5.77 8.27
N GLN A 506 -17.00 4.88 7.43
CA GLN A 506 -16.43 5.17 6.13
C GLN A 506 -17.29 4.58 5.02
N VAL A 507 -17.58 5.39 4.02
CA VAL A 507 -18.16 4.95 2.75
C VAL A 507 -17.01 4.70 1.77
N LEU A 508 -16.91 3.48 1.26
CA LEU A 508 -15.85 3.02 0.38
C LEU A 508 -16.37 2.83 -1.05
N ASN A 509 -15.49 3.00 -2.03
CA ASN A 509 -15.77 2.61 -3.42
C ASN A 509 -15.42 1.13 -3.68
N SER A 510 -15.65 0.65 -4.90
CA SER A 510 -15.35 -0.73 -5.34
C SER A 510 -13.85 -1.09 -5.32
N SER A 511 -12.96 -0.11 -5.10
CA SER A 511 -11.52 -0.32 -4.94
C SER A 511 -11.07 -0.33 -3.47
N ASP A 512 -12.01 -0.39 -2.53
CA ASP A 512 -11.74 -0.34 -1.08
C ASP A 512 -11.09 0.99 -0.63
N LYS A 513 -11.42 2.09 -1.32
CA LYS A 513 -10.91 3.43 -0.99
C LYS A 513 -12.00 4.27 -0.35
N VAL A 514 -11.66 5.00 0.69
CA VAL A 514 -12.55 5.92 1.38
C VAL A 514 -12.98 7.06 0.46
N VAL A 515 -14.29 7.23 0.30
CA VAL A 515 -14.92 8.32 -0.44
C VAL A 515 -15.42 9.41 0.52
N ARG A 516 -16.01 8.99 1.64
CA ARG A 516 -16.52 9.84 2.72
C ARG A 516 -16.29 9.16 4.05
N GLU A 517 -16.14 9.97 5.09
CA GLU A 517 -16.05 9.51 6.47
C GLU A 517 -16.79 10.47 7.39
N LEU A 518 -17.51 9.92 8.36
CA LEU A 518 -18.21 10.66 9.40
C LEU A 518 -18.12 9.92 10.74
N PRO A 519 -18.11 10.64 11.87
CA PRO A 519 -18.28 10.02 13.17
C PRO A 519 -19.70 9.41 13.28
N ALA A 520 -19.81 8.33 14.03
CA ALA A 520 -21.10 7.76 14.37
C ALA A 520 -21.91 8.74 15.22
N ALA A 521 -23.22 8.78 15.01
CA ALA A 521 -24.13 9.60 15.79
C ALA A 521 -25.33 8.75 16.26
N PRO A 522 -25.96 9.07 17.41
CA PRO A 522 -27.08 8.29 17.94
C PRO A 522 -28.27 8.18 16.98
N ASP A 523 -28.51 9.23 16.20
CA ASP A 523 -29.55 9.32 15.17
C ASP A 523 -29.08 8.85 13.79
N GLY A 524 -27.84 8.38 13.67
CA GLY A 524 -27.18 7.91 12.46
C GLY A 524 -26.26 8.95 11.80
N ALA A 525 -25.26 8.46 11.09
CA ALA A 525 -24.36 9.27 10.27
C ALA A 525 -25.00 9.56 8.90
N PHE A 526 -25.07 10.83 8.53
CA PHE A 526 -25.74 11.29 7.30
C PHE A 526 -24.73 11.63 6.20
N PHE A 527 -24.54 10.74 5.25
CA PHE A 527 -23.70 10.95 4.07
C PHE A 527 -24.50 11.61 2.95
N ARG A 528 -24.47 12.92 2.90
CA ARG A 528 -25.17 13.72 1.86
C ARG A 528 -24.32 13.87 0.61
N TYR A 529 -24.96 14.07 -0.52
CA TYR A 529 -24.31 14.32 -1.82
C TYR A 529 -23.40 13.18 -2.28
N LEU A 530 -23.79 11.93 -2.04
CA LEU A 530 -23.14 10.79 -2.63
C LEU A 530 -23.51 10.68 -4.11
N LYS A 531 -22.55 10.46 -4.97
CA LYS A 531 -22.82 10.19 -6.39
C LYS A 531 -23.47 8.81 -6.52
N PRO A 532 -24.37 8.62 -7.51
CA PRO A 532 -24.88 7.28 -7.80
C PRO A 532 -23.76 6.33 -8.17
N ASP A 533 -23.52 5.33 -7.33
CA ASP A 533 -22.47 4.33 -7.52
C ASP A 533 -22.73 3.12 -6.60
N THR A 534 -21.85 2.11 -6.67
CA THR A 534 -21.79 1.03 -5.72
C THR A 534 -20.83 1.37 -4.60
N TYR A 535 -21.33 1.36 -3.37
CA TYR A 535 -20.56 1.65 -2.17
C TYR A 535 -20.53 0.47 -1.23
N TYR A 536 -19.54 0.50 -0.33
CA TYR A 536 -19.36 -0.42 0.78
C TYR A 536 -19.16 0.39 2.04
N LEU A 537 -19.45 -0.22 3.20
CA LEU A 537 -19.24 0.45 4.48
C LEU A 537 -18.13 -0.25 5.27
N ARG A 538 -17.35 0.57 5.93
CA ARG A 538 -16.35 0.17 6.91
C ARG A 538 -16.48 1.09 8.12
N LEU A 539 -16.27 0.59 9.31
CA LEU A 539 -16.07 1.41 10.48
C LEU A 539 -14.78 1.01 11.18
N TYR A 540 -14.22 1.93 11.90
CA TYR A 540 -13.18 1.67 12.90
C TYR A 540 -13.53 2.37 14.20
N ILE A 541 -12.93 1.87 15.30
CA ILE A 541 -13.11 2.45 16.62
C ILE A 541 -11.93 3.36 16.88
N ASP A 542 -12.16 4.66 16.80
CA ASP A 542 -11.20 5.75 17.04
C ASP A 542 -10.96 5.89 18.54
N GLU A 543 -10.06 5.06 19.09
CA GLU A 543 -9.85 4.99 20.55
C GLU A 543 -9.20 6.24 21.10
N ASN A 544 -8.29 6.85 20.35
CA ASN A 544 -7.53 8.03 20.71
C ASN A 544 -8.23 9.35 20.32
N GLU A 545 -9.35 9.28 19.57
CA GLU A 545 -10.19 10.41 19.16
C GLU A 545 -9.43 11.45 18.28
N ASP A 546 -8.45 10.99 17.49
CA ASP A 546 -7.69 11.87 16.57
C ASP A 546 -8.38 12.00 15.20
N GLY A 547 -9.40 11.21 14.93
CA GLY A 547 -10.16 11.22 13.68
C GLY A 547 -9.49 10.46 12.55
N LEU A 548 -8.45 9.68 12.83
CA LEU A 548 -7.72 8.85 11.88
C LEU A 548 -7.63 7.42 12.43
N TRP A 549 -7.61 6.45 11.54
CA TRP A 549 -7.31 5.08 11.97
C TRP A 549 -5.85 4.99 12.44
N THR A 550 -5.66 4.49 13.66
CA THR A 550 -4.34 4.38 14.29
C THR A 550 -3.85 2.93 14.27
N THR A 551 -2.64 2.75 13.77
CA THR A 551 -1.96 1.45 13.75
C THR A 551 -1.52 1.02 15.15
N GLY A 552 -1.14 -0.25 15.30
CA GLY A 552 -0.57 -0.78 16.54
C GLY A 552 0.84 -0.23 16.83
N SER A 553 1.30 -0.52 18.05
CA SER A 553 2.67 -0.24 18.49
C SER A 553 3.17 -1.40 19.33
N TRP A 554 4.32 -1.96 18.96
CA TRP A 554 4.98 -3.00 19.73
C TRP A 554 5.57 -2.45 21.05
N GLU A 555 6.16 -1.26 20.99
CA GLU A 555 6.76 -0.62 22.16
C GLU A 555 5.71 -0.34 23.26
N GLU A 556 4.49 0.04 22.86
CA GLU A 556 3.36 0.31 23.76
C GLU A 556 2.50 -0.92 24.05
N HIS A 557 2.78 -2.08 23.46
CA HIS A 557 1.92 -3.28 23.45
C HIS A 557 0.47 -2.97 23.04
N ARG A 558 0.29 -2.03 22.14
CA ARG A 558 -1.01 -1.57 21.69
C ARG A 558 -1.39 -2.21 20.35
N GLN A 559 -2.55 -2.86 20.33
CA GLN A 559 -3.14 -3.38 19.10
C GLN A 559 -3.57 -2.22 18.17
N PRO A 560 -3.66 -2.44 16.86
CA PRO A 560 -4.28 -1.50 15.94
C PRO A 560 -5.77 -1.33 16.26
N GLU A 561 -6.31 -0.16 15.94
CA GLU A 561 -7.74 0.13 16.13
C GLU A 561 -8.61 -0.87 15.37
N PRO A 562 -9.65 -1.43 16.03
CA PRO A 562 -10.50 -2.45 15.42
C PRO A 562 -11.30 -1.92 14.24
N VAL A 563 -11.35 -2.70 13.16
CA VAL A 563 -12.05 -2.39 11.92
C VAL A 563 -13.16 -3.41 11.68
N TYR A 564 -14.31 -2.96 11.20
CA TYR A 564 -15.45 -3.82 10.84
C TYR A 564 -15.97 -3.44 9.46
N TYR A 565 -16.41 -4.42 8.69
CA TYR A 565 -17.06 -4.21 7.40
C TYR A 565 -18.56 -4.53 7.48
N TYR A 566 -19.36 -3.76 6.74
CA TYR A 566 -20.75 -4.11 6.48
C TYR A 566 -20.78 -5.19 5.40
N PRO A 567 -21.49 -6.32 5.61
CA PRO A 567 -21.36 -7.48 4.72
C PRO A 567 -21.99 -7.28 3.34
N GLU A 568 -22.85 -6.28 3.19
CA GLU A 568 -23.59 -6.05 1.95
C GLU A 568 -23.05 -4.81 1.20
N LYS A 569 -23.22 -4.83 -0.12
CA LYS A 569 -22.94 -3.68 -0.98
C LYS A 569 -24.16 -2.82 -1.14
N LEU A 570 -23.97 -1.52 -1.19
CA LEU A 570 -25.01 -0.52 -1.36
C LEU A 570 -24.99 0.05 -2.77
N GLN A 571 -26.06 -0.11 -3.52
CA GLN A 571 -26.23 0.50 -4.85
C GLN A 571 -27.07 1.76 -4.73
N THR A 572 -26.43 2.93 -4.77
CA THR A 572 -27.13 4.20 -4.67
C THR A 572 -27.62 4.67 -6.04
N LYS A 573 -28.75 5.39 -6.02
CA LYS A 573 -29.37 5.97 -7.21
C LYS A 573 -29.64 7.46 -6.97
N SER A 574 -29.58 8.26 -8.02
CA SER A 574 -29.94 9.69 -7.96
C SER A 574 -31.31 9.92 -7.34
N ASN A 575 -31.38 10.94 -6.51
CA ASN A 575 -32.62 11.37 -5.84
C ASN A 575 -33.25 10.29 -4.92
N TRP A 576 -32.41 9.44 -4.32
CA TRP A 576 -32.87 8.43 -3.37
C TRP A 576 -32.20 8.64 -2.01
N ASP A 577 -33.00 8.46 -0.97
CA ASP A 577 -32.52 8.38 0.42
C ASP A 577 -32.47 6.91 0.85
N PHE A 578 -31.32 6.49 1.35
CA PHE A 578 -31.06 5.14 1.84
C PHE A 578 -30.88 5.20 3.35
N GLU A 579 -31.48 4.25 4.05
CA GLU A 579 -31.26 4.06 5.49
C GLU A 579 -30.79 2.64 5.73
N GLU A 580 -29.66 2.50 6.46
CA GLU A 580 -29.07 1.23 6.86
C GLU A 580 -28.96 1.18 8.39
N GLU A 581 -29.45 0.12 8.97
CA GLU A 581 -29.21 -0.23 10.38
C GLU A 581 -28.16 -1.32 10.43
N TRP A 582 -27.03 -1.04 11.03
CA TRP A 582 -25.87 -1.92 11.03
C TRP A 582 -25.57 -2.44 12.44
N ASP A 583 -25.84 -3.73 12.67
CA ASP A 583 -25.29 -4.49 13.78
C ASP A 583 -23.90 -5.00 13.37
N TYR A 584 -22.86 -4.29 13.82
CA TYR A 584 -21.47 -4.62 13.46
C TYR A 584 -20.93 -5.87 14.19
N MET A 585 -21.67 -6.40 15.17
CA MET A 585 -21.33 -7.63 15.91
C MET A 585 -22.10 -8.87 15.40
N ALA A 586 -23.07 -8.71 14.52
CA ALA A 586 -23.89 -9.80 14.03
C ALA A 586 -23.11 -10.84 13.21
N VAL A 587 -22.04 -10.41 12.55
CA VAL A 587 -21.16 -11.26 11.74
C VAL A 587 -19.74 -11.14 12.29
N PRO A 588 -19.01 -12.26 12.43
CA PRO A 588 -17.60 -12.19 12.85
C PRO A 588 -16.79 -11.25 11.98
N GLN A 589 -15.93 -10.45 12.58
CA GLN A 589 -15.11 -9.42 11.92
C GLN A 589 -14.39 -9.95 10.67
N THR A 590 -13.85 -11.15 10.74
CA THR A 590 -13.09 -11.80 9.66
C THR A 590 -13.96 -12.34 8.52
N GLU A 591 -15.28 -12.42 8.69
CA GLU A 591 -16.25 -12.93 7.71
C GLU A 591 -17.12 -11.81 7.12
N ALA A 592 -17.14 -10.65 7.77
CA ALA A 592 -18.01 -9.53 7.40
C ALA A 592 -17.55 -8.79 6.13
N LYS A 593 -16.28 -8.88 5.74
CA LYS A 593 -15.79 -8.17 4.56
C LYS A 593 -16.40 -8.74 3.27
N PRO A 594 -17.04 -7.90 2.42
CA PRO A 594 -17.59 -8.32 1.13
C PRO A 594 -16.53 -8.97 0.24
N LYS A 595 -16.86 -10.12 -0.36
CA LYS A 595 -15.92 -10.92 -1.17
C LYS A 595 -15.33 -10.13 -2.35
N GLU A 596 -16.09 -9.19 -2.91
CA GLU A 596 -15.67 -8.32 -4.00
C GLU A 596 -14.52 -7.38 -3.61
N LEU A 597 -14.40 -7.06 -2.32
CA LEU A 597 -13.33 -6.21 -1.78
C LEU A 597 -12.09 -7.01 -1.33
N ILE A 598 -12.20 -8.34 -1.21
CA ILE A 598 -11.06 -9.18 -0.82
C ILE A 598 -10.08 -9.22 -1.99
N LYS A 599 -8.93 -8.60 -1.79
CA LYS A 599 -7.85 -8.60 -2.78
C LYS A 599 -7.00 -9.85 -2.60
N ALA A 600 -6.86 -10.65 -3.65
CA ALA A 600 -5.84 -11.69 -3.66
C ALA A 600 -4.46 -11.05 -3.48
N ALA A 601 -3.61 -11.67 -2.65
CA ALA A 601 -2.26 -11.18 -2.44
C ALA A 601 -1.54 -10.98 -3.79
N PRO A 602 -0.85 -9.86 -4.02
CA PRO A 602 -0.11 -9.65 -5.24
C PRO A 602 0.92 -10.77 -5.40
N LYS A 603 0.87 -11.49 -6.52
CA LYS A 603 1.94 -12.45 -6.84
C LYS A 603 3.25 -11.69 -6.88
N LYS A 604 4.12 -11.87 -5.88
CA LYS A 604 5.50 -11.33 -5.92
C LYS A 604 6.15 -11.89 -7.19
N ARG A 605 6.48 -11.01 -8.15
CA ARG A 605 7.19 -11.34 -9.39
C ARG A 605 8.66 -11.63 -9.12
#